data_0f02dd5a640820004d4bc9d7237d149c
#
_entry.id   0f02dd5a640820004d4bc9d7237d149c
#
_cell.length_a   1.000
_cell.length_b   1.000
_cell.length_c   1.000
_cell.angle_alpha   90.00
_cell.angle_beta   90.00
_cell.angle_gamma   90.00
#
_symmetry.space_group_name_H-M   'P 1'
#
loop_
_entity.id
_entity.type
_entity.pdbx_description
1 polymer ?
#
loop_
_entity_poly.entity_id
_entity_poly.type
_entity_poly.pdbx_seq_one_letter_code
_entity_poly.pdbx_strand_id
1 'polypeptide(L)'
;KSNPKNQPNFIAPIYPWMHIVEKQKVPQNKPAAFISCANDDPLRLAAPSVQIYNDWISANAKAELHMFSQGGHGYGMNDLSIPVGKWSDLLVDWILSL
;
A
#
# COMPACT_ATOMS: atom_id res chain seq x y z
N LYS A 1 -13.70 12.72 -17.52
CA LYS A 1 -12.74 13.49 -17.17
C LYS A 1 -11.44 12.98 -17.48
N SER A 2 -10.82 13.59 -18.04
CA SER A 2 -9.51 13.12 -18.27
C SER A 2 -8.61 13.49 -17.14
N ASN A 3 -7.94 12.54 -16.64
CA ASN A 3 -6.84 12.81 -15.78
C ASN A 3 -5.74 13.46 -16.57
N PRO A 4 -5.00 14.35 -15.95
CA PRO A 4 -3.72 14.72 -16.52
C PRO A 4 -2.91 13.47 -16.78
N LYS A 5 -2.12 13.49 -17.83
CA LYS A 5 -1.45 12.29 -18.34
C LYS A 5 -0.63 11.52 -17.31
N ASN A 6 -0.08 12.20 -16.31
CA ASN A 6 0.83 11.56 -15.37
C ASN A 6 0.20 11.29 -14.01
N GLN A 7 -1.11 11.45 -13.90
CA GLN A 7 -1.78 11.15 -12.64
C GLN A 7 -2.30 9.73 -12.64
N PRO A 8 -1.96 8.94 -11.63
CA PRO A 8 -2.44 7.57 -11.56
C PRO A 8 -3.92 7.53 -11.16
N ASN A 9 -4.62 6.48 -11.61
CA ASN A 9 -5.96 6.18 -11.13
C ASN A 9 -5.93 5.49 -9.78
N PHE A 10 -4.86 4.79 -9.49
CA PHE A 10 -4.61 4.18 -8.18
C PHE A 10 -3.11 4.07 -7.96
N ILE A 11 -2.72 3.83 -6.72
CA ILE A 11 -1.34 3.52 -6.36
C ILE A 11 -1.31 2.24 -5.52
N ALA A 12 -0.20 1.54 -5.55
CA ALA A 12 -0.05 0.28 -4.82
C ALA A 12 1.31 0.21 -4.13
N PRO A 13 1.50 0.93 -3.02
CA PRO A 13 2.74 0.86 -2.24
C PRO A 13 2.89 -0.50 -1.59
N ILE A 14 3.86 -1.27 -2.07
CA ILE A 14 4.18 -2.59 -1.53
C ILE A 14 5.46 -2.43 -0.72
N TYR A 15 5.39 -2.76 0.59
CA TYR A 15 6.46 -2.50 1.57
C TYR A 15 7.19 -1.20 1.26
N PRO A 16 6.46 -0.06 1.30
CA PRO A 16 7.01 1.21 0.81
C PRO A 16 8.17 1.70 1.66
N TRP A 17 9.21 2.16 0.99
CA TRP A 17 10.35 2.76 1.66
C TRP A 17 10.04 4.21 1.97
N MET A 18 10.12 4.56 3.25
CA MET A 18 9.86 5.93 3.66
C MET A 18 10.88 6.36 4.71
N HIS A 19 11.55 7.45 4.44
CA HIS A 19 12.45 8.06 5.39
C HIS A 19 11.75 9.04 6.32
N ILE A 20 10.54 9.42 5.98
CA ILE A 20 9.88 10.54 6.61
C ILE A 20 8.77 10.02 7.49
N VAL A 21 8.79 10.48 8.73
CA VAL A 21 7.74 10.18 9.70
C VAL A 21 6.58 11.14 9.54
N GLU A 22 6.76 12.18 8.76
CA GLU A 22 5.75 13.19 8.57
C GLU A 22 4.57 12.69 7.75
N LYS A 23 3.45 13.35 7.94
CA LYS A 23 2.23 13.04 7.22
C LYS A 23 2.42 13.14 5.72
N GLN A 24 1.98 12.12 5.00
CA GLN A 24 2.04 12.11 3.55
C GLN A 24 0.95 12.99 2.97
N LYS A 25 1.31 13.75 1.96
CA LYS A 25 0.34 14.59 1.27
C LYS A 25 -0.40 13.76 0.23
N VAL A 26 -1.71 13.66 0.39
CA VAL A 26 -2.55 12.93 -0.56
C VAL A 26 -2.80 13.81 -1.77
N PRO A 27 -2.54 13.31 -3.00
CA PRO A 27 -2.81 14.10 -4.21
C PRO A 27 -4.27 14.52 -4.33
N GLN A 28 -4.49 15.65 -4.96
CA GLN A 28 -5.85 16.19 -5.11
C GLN A 28 -6.79 15.26 -5.84
N ASN A 29 -6.30 14.50 -6.81
CA ASN A 29 -7.14 13.55 -7.53
C ASN A 29 -7.50 12.32 -6.69
N LYS A 30 -6.94 12.21 -5.48
CA LYS A 30 -7.25 11.17 -4.51
C LYS A 30 -7.21 9.77 -5.13
N PRO A 31 -6.07 9.34 -5.70
CA PRO A 31 -5.99 7.99 -6.25
C PRO A 31 -6.24 6.98 -5.14
N ALA A 32 -6.97 5.91 -5.45
CA ALA A 32 -7.15 4.84 -4.49
C ALA A 32 -5.80 4.17 -4.20
N ALA A 33 -5.59 3.73 -2.98
CA ALA A 33 -4.32 3.13 -2.57
C ALA A 33 -4.52 1.71 -2.05
N PHE A 34 -3.68 0.80 -2.52
CA PHE A 34 -3.55 -0.55 -1.97
C PHE A 34 -2.16 -0.65 -1.34
N ILE A 35 -2.12 -0.89 -0.04
CA ILE A 35 -0.88 -0.87 0.73
C ILE A 35 -0.64 -2.27 1.31
N SER A 36 0.53 -2.81 1.09
CA SER A 36 0.89 -4.13 1.61
C SER A 36 2.25 -4.05 2.29
N CYS A 37 2.34 -4.61 3.48
CA CYS A 37 3.59 -4.63 4.25
C CYS A 37 3.53 -5.78 5.25
N ALA A 38 4.69 -6.18 5.75
CA ALA A 38 4.78 -7.18 6.81
C ALA A 38 5.15 -6.51 8.14
N ASN A 39 4.53 -7.00 9.20
CA ASN A 39 4.75 -6.47 10.54
C ASN A 39 6.19 -6.67 11.02
N ASP A 40 6.84 -7.73 10.55
CA ASP A 40 8.22 -8.08 10.93
C ASP A 40 9.27 -7.55 9.94
N ASP A 41 8.90 -6.60 9.09
CA ASP A 41 9.84 -5.97 8.16
C ASP A 41 11.01 -5.37 8.95
N PRO A 42 12.26 -5.83 8.70
CA PRO A 42 13.42 -5.36 9.46
C PRO A 42 13.75 -3.89 9.21
N LEU A 43 13.23 -3.32 8.14
CA LEU A 43 13.38 -1.87 7.87
C LEU A 43 12.32 -1.05 8.59
N ARG A 44 11.45 -1.71 9.38
CA ARG A 44 10.42 -1.06 10.20
C ARG A 44 9.45 -0.22 9.37
N LEU A 45 9.04 -0.74 8.23
CA LEU A 45 8.13 -0.02 7.35
C LEU A 45 6.66 -0.24 7.69
N ALA A 46 6.36 -1.08 8.69
CA ALA A 46 4.98 -1.31 9.09
C ALA A 46 4.30 -0.03 9.56
N ALA A 47 4.92 0.71 10.49
CA ALA A 47 4.32 1.95 10.98
C ALA A 47 4.17 3.02 9.90
N PRO A 48 5.17 3.29 9.04
CA PRO A 48 4.97 4.19 7.90
C PRO A 48 3.86 3.75 6.96
N SER A 49 3.69 2.44 6.75
CA SER A 49 2.61 1.92 5.90
C SER A 49 1.24 2.24 6.49
N VAL A 50 1.08 2.07 7.80
CA VAL A 50 -0.15 2.44 8.50
C VAL A 50 -0.38 3.94 8.40
N GLN A 51 0.68 4.75 8.45
CA GLN A 51 0.58 6.19 8.32
C GLN A 51 0.00 6.59 6.96
N ILE A 52 0.47 5.95 5.88
CA ILE A 52 -0.07 6.20 4.55
C ILE A 52 -1.57 5.91 4.53
N TYR A 53 -1.96 4.77 5.07
CA TYR A 53 -3.37 4.41 5.14
C TYR A 53 -4.18 5.47 5.88
N ASN A 54 -3.70 5.90 7.04
CA ASN A 54 -4.39 6.90 7.84
C ASN A 54 -4.50 8.24 7.10
N ASP A 55 -3.46 8.65 6.39
CA ASP A 55 -3.48 9.89 5.63
C ASP A 55 -4.52 9.84 4.50
N TRP A 56 -4.61 8.69 3.83
CA TRP A 56 -5.58 8.51 2.75
C TRP A 56 -7.01 8.60 3.25
N ILE A 57 -7.34 7.85 4.31
CA ILE A 57 -8.72 7.89 4.82
C ILE A 57 -9.05 9.26 5.40
N SER A 58 -8.10 9.96 6.00
CA SER A 58 -8.31 11.32 6.51
C SER A 58 -8.62 12.30 5.39
N ALA A 59 -8.15 12.04 4.19
CA ALA A 59 -8.41 12.86 3.01
C ALA A 59 -9.66 12.42 2.25
N ASN A 60 -10.44 11.48 2.79
CA ASN A 60 -11.58 10.87 2.13
C ASN A 60 -11.22 10.15 0.83
N ALA A 61 -10.01 9.66 0.73
CA ALA A 61 -9.56 8.84 -0.38
C ALA A 61 -9.74 7.36 -0.02
N LYS A 62 -9.96 6.53 -1.02
CA LYS A 62 -10.10 5.09 -0.80
C LYS A 62 -8.75 4.46 -0.54
N ALA A 63 -8.69 3.60 0.48
CA ALA A 63 -7.45 2.90 0.79
C ALA A 63 -7.76 1.52 1.33
N GLU A 64 -6.92 0.55 0.96
CA GLU A 64 -6.97 -0.79 1.50
C GLU A 64 -5.58 -1.14 2.00
N LEU A 65 -5.48 -1.64 3.23
CA LEU A 65 -4.20 -1.99 3.86
C LEU A 65 -4.21 -3.46 4.25
N HIS A 66 -3.19 -4.18 3.85
CA HIS A 66 -2.95 -5.55 4.31
C HIS A 66 -1.62 -5.59 5.05
N MET A 67 -1.69 -5.71 6.36
CA MET A 67 -0.52 -5.83 7.22
C MET A 67 -0.40 -7.28 7.66
N PHE A 68 0.60 -7.98 7.13
CA PHE A 68 0.83 -9.38 7.44
C PHE A 68 1.74 -9.51 8.66
N SER A 69 1.48 -10.48 9.52
CA SER A 69 2.26 -10.64 10.74
C SER A 69 3.71 -11.03 10.47
N GLN A 70 3.97 -11.70 9.36
CA GLN A 70 5.32 -12.10 8.98
C GLN A 70 5.47 -12.06 7.46
N GLY A 71 6.69 -11.92 6.99
CA GLY A 71 7.01 -11.83 5.58
C GLY A 71 8.32 -11.10 5.31
N GLY A 72 8.78 -10.31 6.27
CA GLY A 72 10.01 -9.53 6.12
C GLY A 72 9.85 -8.41 5.12
N HIS A 73 10.95 -8.08 4.44
CA HIS A 73 10.98 -7.06 3.40
C HIS A 73 11.34 -7.73 2.08
N GLY A 74 10.77 -7.21 0.98
CA GLY A 74 11.12 -7.72 -0.34
C GLY A 74 10.53 -9.09 -0.66
N TYR A 75 9.37 -9.43 -0.07
CA TYR A 75 8.75 -10.73 -0.35
C TYR A 75 8.33 -10.87 -1.82
N GLY A 76 7.92 -9.77 -2.46
CA GLY A 76 7.66 -9.74 -3.90
C GLY A 76 6.81 -10.89 -4.41
N MET A 77 7.24 -11.49 -5.51
CA MET A 77 6.53 -12.61 -6.15
C MET A 77 7.06 -13.97 -5.70
N ASN A 78 7.80 -14.02 -4.61
CA ASN A 78 8.27 -15.29 -4.07
C ASN A 78 7.09 -16.17 -3.67
N ASP A 79 7.27 -17.47 -3.89
CA ASP A 79 6.26 -18.44 -3.49
C ASP A 79 6.37 -18.70 -2.00
N LEU A 80 5.56 -17.97 -1.23
CA LEU A 80 5.55 -18.07 0.22
C LEU A 80 4.32 -18.86 0.66
N SER A 81 4.54 -19.84 1.52
CA SER A 81 3.44 -20.63 2.07
C SER A 81 2.74 -19.96 3.24
N ILE A 82 3.20 -18.78 3.65
CA ILE A 82 2.58 -17.98 4.72
C ILE A 82 1.63 -16.94 4.12
N PRO A 83 0.74 -16.36 4.93
CA PRO A 83 -0.31 -15.46 4.40
C PRO A 83 0.17 -14.33 3.49
N VAL A 84 1.36 -13.77 3.73
CA VAL A 84 1.86 -12.69 2.88
C VAL A 84 2.00 -13.11 1.41
N GLY A 85 2.18 -14.41 1.15
CA GLY A 85 2.28 -14.91 -0.23
C GLY A 85 1.05 -14.65 -1.09
N LYS A 86 -0.07 -14.28 -0.47
CA LYS A 86 -1.32 -13.99 -1.18
C LYS A 86 -1.48 -12.51 -1.55
N TRP A 87 -0.50 -11.68 -1.26
CA TRP A 87 -0.65 -10.25 -1.45
C TRP A 87 -0.97 -9.87 -2.90
N SER A 88 -0.36 -10.54 -3.86
CA SER A 88 -0.57 -10.20 -5.28
C SER A 88 -1.97 -10.57 -5.74
N ASP A 89 -2.53 -11.69 -5.25
CA ASP A 89 -3.91 -12.06 -5.55
C ASP A 89 -4.87 -11.03 -4.96
N LEU A 90 -4.60 -10.57 -3.76
CA LEU A 90 -5.41 -9.53 -3.13
C LEU A 90 -5.36 -8.23 -3.93
N LEU A 91 -4.19 -7.88 -4.44
CA LEU A 91 -4.03 -6.70 -5.28
C LEU A 91 -4.85 -6.80 -6.56
N VAL A 92 -4.79 -7.95 -7.23
CA VAL A 92 -5.57 -8.16 -8.46
C VAL A 92 -7.06 -8.05 -8.17
N ASP A 93 -7.53 -8.69 -7.11
CA ASP A 93 -8.94 -8.62 -6.73
C ASP A 93 -9.35 -7.19 -6.45
N TRP A 94 -8.49 -6.43 -5.78
CA TRP A 94 -8.76 -5.04 -5.48
C TRP A 94 -8.84 -4.19 -6.76
N ILE A 95 -7.90 -4.37 -7.68
CA ILE A 95 -7.90 -3.65 -8.95
C ILE A 95 -9.21 -3.90 -9.71
N LEU A 96 -9.66 -5.16 -9.74
CA LEU A 96 -10.88 -5.52 -10.44
C LEU A 96 -12.13 -4.96 -9.77
N SER A 97 -12.04 -4.54 -8.52
CA SER A 97 -13.15 -3.97 -7.78
C SER A 97 -13.31 -2.46 -7.95
N LEU A 98 -12.33 -1.81 -8.55
CA LEU A 98 -12.33 -0.35 -8.71
C LEU A 98 -13.34 0.17 -9.73
#